data_39978e7edb82e3427a9936765a6a79fd
#
_entry.id   39978e7edb82e3427a9936765a6a79fd
#
_cell.length_a   1.000
_cell.length_b   1.000
_cell.length_c   1.000
_cell.angle_alpha   90.00
_cell.angle_beta   90.00
_cell.angle_gamma   90.00
#
_symmetry.space_group_name_H-M   'P 1'
#
loop_
_entity.id
_entity.type
_entity.pdbx_description
1 polymer ?
#
loop_
_entity_poly.entity_id
_entity_poly.type
_entity_poly.pdbx_seq_one_letter_code
_entity_poly.pdbx_strand_id
1 'polypeptide(L)'
;FLSNAYQNPVAPGSVFKLVTSKEIVEAGIEKEEVEDTGSLKINGQTIRNYGGNAYGSIDFREGFVKSSNVYFMNRALKLGGLRLYKAGKSFLLGENISLDFATIRSNFDLKDYEDNVIATTAFGQGETLVTPLQMAMITQSIANDGEMLKPYLFKSVVNGKGKTTQEGKTEKLVKTMEPDTAEEIKDVMKAAAESYDLSEV
;
A
#
# COMPACT_ATOMS: atom_id res chain seq x y z
N PHE A 1 -6.64 16.51 -21.49
CA PHE A 1 -5.59 15.59 -21.01
C PHE A 1 -5.93 15.15 -19.60
N LEU A 2 -5.88 13.83 -19.34
CA LEU A 2 -6.00 13.27 -17.97
C LEU A 2 -4.61 13.21 -17.32
N SER A 3 -4.54 13.55 -16.03
CA SER A 3 -3.31 13.40 -15.27
C SER A 3 -3.08 11.94 -14.89
N ASN A 4 -1.96 11.36 -15.28
CA ASN A 4 -1.59 10.00 -14.87
C ASN A 4 -1.35 9.89 -13.36
N ALA A 5 -1.04 10.99 -12.68
CA ALA A 5 -0.76 10.99 -11.25
C ALA A 5 -2.03 10.75 -10.39
N TYR A 6 -3.19 11.29 -10.79
CA TYR A 6 -4.38 11.29 -9.93
C TYR A 6 -5.71 11.04 -10.67
N GLN A 7 -5.66 10.81 -12.00
CA GLN A 7 -6.84 10.55 -12.83
C GLN A 7 -6.73 9.27 -13.67
N ASN A 8 -5.64 8.52 -13.54
CA ASN A 8 -5.44 7.26 -14.24
C ASN A 8 -5.09 6.16 -13.24
N PRO A 9 -6.06 5.37 -12.74
CA PRO A 9 -5.79 4.28 -11.84
C PRO A 9 -5.16 3.11 -12.60
N VAL A 10 -4.14 2.52 -12.01
CA VAL A 10 -3.38 1.38 -12.54
C VAL A 10 -3.25 0.29 -11.49
N ALA A 11 -2.91 -0.93 -11.89
CA ALA A 11 -2.57 -1.98 -10.94
C ALA A 11 -1.33 -1.56 -10.14
N PRO A 12 -1.43 -1.45 -8.80
CA PRO A 12 -0.34 -0.92 -7.98
C PRO A 12 0.86 -1.87 -7.88
N GLY A 13 0.67 -3.15 -8.15
CA GLY A 13 1.74 -4.15 -8.01
C GLY A 13 2.28 -4.20 -6.59
N SER A 14 3.57 -4.52 -6.44
CA SER A 14 4.21 -4.73 -5.13
C SER A 14 4.16 -3.55 -4.17
N VAL A 15 3.87 -2.33 -4.63
CA VAL A 15 3.67 -1.18 -3.73
C VAL A 15 2.44 -1.39 -2.84
N PHE A 16 1.45 -2.17 -3.30
CA PHE A 16 0.27 -2.52 -2.50
C PHE A 16 0.58 -3.38 -1.27
N LYS A 17 1.74 -4.04 -1.24
CA LYS A 17 2.20 -4.80 -0.08
C LYS A 17 2.27 -3.94 1.20
N LEU A 18 2.38 -2.62 1.08
CA LEU A 18 2.24 -1.68 2.19
C LEU A 18 0.88 -1.80 2.88
N VAL A 19 -0.19 -1.97 2.11
CA VAL A 19 -1.55 -2.17 2.65
C VAL A 19 -1.66 -3.50 3.38
N THR A 20 -1.13 -4.57 2.79
CA THR A 20 -1.14 -5.91 3.38
C THR A 20 -0.25 -5.98 4.62
N SER A 21 0.87 -5.25 4.63
CA SER A 21 1.81 -5.17 5.77
C SER A 21 1.13 -4.66 7.03
N LYS A 22 0.24 -3.67 6.91
CA LYS A 22 -0.54 -3.18 8.05
C LYS A 22 -1.25 -4.32 8.78
N GLU A 23 -1.96 -5.18 8.06
CA GLU A 23 -2.69 -6.28 8.69
C GLU A 23 -1.78 -7.37 9.25
N ILE A 24 -0.62 -7.60 8.65
CA ILE A 24 0.38 -8.56 9.16
C ILE A 24 0.88 -8.10 10.53
N VAL A 25 1.27 -6.82 10.65
CA VAL A 25 1.77 -6.23 11.89
C VAL A 25 0.66 -6.12 12.95
N GLU A 26 -0.51 -5.59 12.59
CA GLU A 26 -1.64 -5.47 13.52
C GLU A 26 -2.22 -6.82 13.99
N ALA A 27 -1.95 -7.90 13.27
CA ALA A 27 -2.30 -9.25 13.70
C ALA A 27 -1.22 -9.89 14.60
N GLY A 28 -0.04 -9.29 14.74
CA GLY A 28 1.08 -9.83 15.50
C GLY A 28 1.68 -11.11 14.90
N ILE A 29 1.66 -11.23 13.57
CA ILE A 29 2.16 -12.43 12.86
C ILE A 29 3.42 -12.15 12.03
N GLU A 30 4.06 -11.01 12.24
CA GLU A 30 5.25 -10.56 11.50
C GLU A 30 6.49 -11.45 11.76
N LYS A 31 6.52 -12.14 12.89
CA LYS A 31 7.61 -13.09 13.25
C LYS A 31 7.34 -14.52 12.78
N GLU A 32 6.13 -14.80 12.30
CA GLU A 32 5.84 -16.13 11.77
C GLU A 32 6.49 -16.31 10.39
N GLU A 33 7.13 -17.45 10.21
CA GLU A 33 7.75 -17.80 8.94
C GLU A 33 6.77 -18.43 7.95
N VAL A 34 7.06 -18.24 6.67
CA VAL A 34 6.40 -18.89 5.53
C VAL A 34 7.45 -19.60 4.71
N GLU A 35 7.18 -20.86 4.36
CA GLU A 35 8.01 -21.59 3.40
C GLU A 35 7.72 -21.07 1.98
N ASP A 36 8.64 -20.28 1.45
CA ASP A 36 8.54 -19.71 0.10
C ASP A 36 9.24 -20.63 -0.92
N THR A 37 8.46 -21.41 -1.62
CA THR A 37 8.91 -22.34 -2.68
C THR A 37 8.96 -21.68 -4.07
N GLY A 38 8.85 -20.35 -4.17
CA GLY A 38 8.85 -19.59 -5.42
C GLY A 38 7.48 -19.51 -6.11
N SER A 39 6.49 -20.28 -5.65
CA SER A 39 5.12 -20.25 -6.19
C SER A 39 4.10 -20.76 -5.18
N LEU A 40 2.84 -20.34 -5.38
CA LEU A 40 1.70 -20.85 -4.63
C LEU A 40 0.59 -21.23 -5.61
N LYS A 41 0.01 -22.44 -5.43
CA LYS A 41 -1.11 -22.90 -6.22
C LYS A 41 -2.41 -22.66 -5.47
N ILE A 42 -3.33 -21.90 -6.08
CA ILE A 42 -4.63 -21.52 -5.51
C ILE A 42 -5.70 -21.78 -6.56
N ASN A 43 -6.73 -22.56 -6.23
CA ASN A 43 -7.86 -22.85 -7.12
C ASN A 43 -7.44 -23.27 -8.54
N GLY A 44 -6.37 -24.06 -8.66
CA GLY A 44 -5.84 -24.54 -9.93
C GLY A 44 -4.89 -23.57 -10.66
N GLN A 45 -4.80 -22.33 -10.24
CA GLN A 45 -3.86 -21.34 -10.78
C GLN A 45 -2.53 -21.37 -9.99
N THR A 46 -1.41 -21.22 -10.70
CA THR A 46 -0.09 -21.11 -10.07
C THR A 46 0.41 -19.67 -10.20
N ILE A 47 0.56 -19.01 -9.06
CA ILE A 47 1.11 -17.65 -8.97
C ILE A 47 2.53 -17.74 -8.47
N ARG A 48 3.45 -16.98 -9.06
CA ARG A 48 4.89 -17.06 -8.80
C ARG A 48 5.45 -15.76 -8.24
N ASN A 49 6.57 -15.90 -7.55
CA ASN A 49 7.47 -14.76 -7.32
C ASN A 49 8.01 -14.24 -8.66
N TYR A 50 8.43 -12.98 -8.69
CA TYR A 50 9.13 -12.45 -9.84
C TYR A 50 10.40 -13.29 -10.13
N GLY A 51 10.58 -13.69 -11.38
CA GLY A 51 11.67 -14.60 -11.77
C GLY A 51 11.53 -16.04 -11.26
N GLY A 52 10.47 -16.39 -10.54
CA GLY A 52 10.25 -17.74 -10.01
C GLY A 52 11.18 -18.12 -8.85
N ASN A 53 11.85 -17.16 -8.21
CA ASN A 53 12.78 -17.39 -7.12
C ASN A 53 12.09 -17.98 -5.89
N ALA A 54 12.66 -19.03 -5.31
CA ALA A 54 12.28 -19.57 -4.02
C ALA A 54 13.22 -19.01 -2.94
N TYR A 55 12.66 -18.64 -1.79
CA TYR A 55 13.41 -17.97 -0.72
C TYR A 55 13.54 -18.83 0.55
N GLY A 56 12.89 -19.99 0.60
CA GLY A 56 12.88 -20.87 1.77
C GLY A 56 12.00 -20.33 2.89
N SER A 57 12.33 -20.64 4.14
CA SER A 57 11.61 -20.14 5.30
C SER A 57 11.94 -18.67 5.55
N ILE A 58 10.96 -17.78 5.39
CA ILE A 58 11.13 -16.33 5.51
C ILE A 58 10.04 -15.70 6.39
N ASP A 59 10.42 -14.70 7.19
CA ASP A 59 9.53 -13.88 7.99
C ASP A 59 9.04 -12.63 7.21
N PHE A 60 8.34 -11.71 7.91
CA PHE A 60 7.83 -10.48 7.31
C PHE A 60 8.93 -9.59 6.74
N ARG A 61 10.04 -9.41 7.47
CA ARG A 61 11.14 -8.56 7.03
C ARG A 61 11.75 -9.07 5.73
N GLU A 62 12.08 -10.35 5.69
CA GLU A 62 12.65 -10.97 4.49
C GLU A 62 11.64 -11.00 3.34
N GLY A 63 10.38 -11.34 3.61
CA GLY A 63 9.29 -11.34 2.62
C GLY A 63 9.08 -9.96 1.99
N PHE A 64 9.19 -8.89 2.79
CA PHE A 64 9.08 -7.52 2.30
C PHE A 64 10.31 -7.11 1.48
N VAL A 65 11.53 -7.30 2.01
CA VAL A 65 12.80 -6.96 1.34
C VAL A 65 12.94 -7.70 0.00
N LYS A 66 12.63 -9.00 -0.03
CA LYS A 66 12.67 -9.82 -1.25
C LYS A 66 11.46 -9.59 -2.17
N SER A 67 10.49 -8.80 -1.72
CA SER A 67 9.22 -8.59 -2.41
C SER A 67 8.53 -9.91 -2.79
N SER A 68 8.53 -10.89 -1.89
CA SER A 68 7.95 -12.22 -2.11
C SER A 68 6.44 -12.13 -2.30
N ASN A 69 5.93 -12.56 -3.44
CA ASN A 69 4.49 -12.71 -3.65
C ASN A 69 3.94 -13.86 -2.81
N VAL A 70 4.69 -14.96 -2.72
CA VAL A 70 4.31 -16.17 -1.95
C VAL A 70 4.09 -15.85 -0.49
N TYR A 71 5.01 -15.07 0.13
CA TYR A 71 4.84 -14.62 1.51
C TYR A 71 3.53 -13.84 1.69
N PHE A 72 3.33 -12.79 0.90
CA PHE A 72 2.17 -11.91 1.04
C PHE A 72 0.85 -12.60 0.74
N MET A 73 0.80 -13.48 -0.27
CA MET A 73 -0.37 -14.32 -0.55
C MET A 73 -0.71 -15.21 0.65
N ASN A 74 0.29 -15.92 1.20
CA ASN A 74 0.10 -16.80 2.36
C ASN A 74 -0.45 -16.05 3.56
N ARG A 75 0.15 -14.88 3.87
CA ARG A 75 -0.31 -14.05 5.01
C ARG A 75 -1.73 -13.53 4.78
N ALA A 76 -2.05 -13.03 3.59
CA ALA A 76 -3.39 -12.53 3.30
C ALA A 76 -4.46 -13.61 3.36
N LEU A 77 -4.17 -14.81 2.84
CA LEU A 77 -5.07 -15.97 2.95
C LEU A 77 -5.29 -16.38 4.41
N LYS A 78 -4.23 -16.39 5.24
CA LYS A 78 -4.33 -16.66 6.68
C LYS A 78 -5.19 -15.63 7.40
N LEU A 79 -5.03 -14.34 7.07
CA LEU A 79 -5.76 -13.23 7.68
C LEU A 79 -7.21 -13.13 7.20
N GLY A 80 -7.46 -13.55 5.96
CA GLY A 80 -8.76 -13.53 5.31
C GLY A 80 -9.12 -12.20 4.64
N GLY A 81 -9.99 -12.30 3.63
CA GLY A 81 -10.33 -11.16 2.76
C GLY A 81 -10.96 -9.98 3.48
N LEU A 82 -11.76 -10.21 4.53
CA LEU A 82 -12.37 -9.13 5.31
C LEU A 82 -11.33 -8.21 5.98
N ARG A 83 -10.24 -8.77 6.50
CA ARG A 83 -9.16 -7.98 7.11
C ARG A 83 -8.43 -7.18 6.03
N LEU A 84 -8.08 -7.80 4.91
CA LEU A 84 -7.46 -7.11 3.78
C LEU A 84 -8.35 -5.98 3.23
N TYR A 85 -9.65 -6.21 3.13
CA TYR A 85 -10.62 -5.17 2.76
C TYR A 85 -10.62 -4.01 3.74
N LYS A 86 -10.69 -4.29 5.04
CA LYS A 86 -10.66 -3.25 6.09
C LYS A 86 -9.35 -2.47 6.06
N ALA A 87 -8.22 -3.13 5.82
CA ALA A 87 -6.93 -2.45 5.63
C ALA A 87 -6.98 -1.44 4.48
N GLY A 88 -7.45 -1.86 3.32
CA GLY A 88 -7.60 -0.94 2.18
C GLY A 88 -8.54 0.23 2.49
N LYS A 89 -9.66 -0.04 3.19
CA LYS A 89 -10.61 1.02 3.58
C LYS A 89 -10.01 2.02 4.58
N SER A 90 -9.13 1.59 5.50
CA SER A 90 -8.43 2.51 6.39
C SER A 90 -7.52 3.49 5.65
N PHE A 91 -7.04 3.12 4.47
CA PHE A 91 -6.28 3.97 3.56
C PHE A 91 -7.17 4.70 2.52
N LEU A 92 -8.49 4.74 2.72
CA LEU A 92 -9.48 5.36 1.84
C LEU A 92 -9.53 4.75 0.43
N LEU A 93 -9.08 3.51 0.24
CA LEU A 93 -9.22 2.79 -1.03
C LEU A 93 -10.71 2.57 -1.35
N GLY A 94 -11.08 2.84 -2.60
CA GLY A 94 -12.46 2.76 -3.05
C GLY A 94 -13.37 3.87 -2.52
N GLU A 95 -12.80 4.94 -1.92
CA GLU A 95 -13.55 6.12 -1.46
C GLU A 95 -13.31 7.34 -2.36
N ASN A 96 -14.27 8.25 -2.36
CA ASN A 96 -14.09 9.55 -2.97
C ASN A 96 -13.37 10.47 -1.98
N ILE A 97 -12.13 10.87 -2.31
CA ILE A 97 -11.34 11.78 -1.48
C ILE A 97 -11.60 13.21 -1.97
N SER A 98 -12.14 14.07 -1.09
CA SER A 98 -12.35 15.48 -1.41
C SER A 98 -11.03 16.24 -1.33
N LEU A 99 -10.43 16.52 -2.48
CA LEU A 99 -9.24 17.36 -2.64
C LEU A 99 -9.60 18.69 -3.32
N ASP A 100 -8.63 19.62 -3.36
CA ASP A 100 -8.77 20.90 -4.04
C ASP A 100 -8.73 20.78 -5.58
N PHE A 101 -8.59 19.56 -6.08
CA PHE A 101 -8.56 19.19 -7.50
C PHE A 101 -9.27 17.86 -7.73
N ALA A 102 -9.75 17.67 -8.96
CA ALA A 102 -10.50 16.48 -9.32
C ALA A 102 -9.59 15.23 -9.38
N THR A 103 -9.92 14.23 -8.59
CA THR A 103 -9.28 12.91 -8.62
C THR A 103 -10.28 11.85 -9.04
N ILE A 104 -9.78 10.67 -9.37
CA ILE A 104 -10.63 9.50 -9.60
C ILE A 104 -10.54 8.55 -8.40
N ARG A 105 -11.66 7.93 -8.07
CA ARG A 105 -11.72 6.89 -7.05
C ARG A 105 -10.94 5.66 -7.49
N SER A 106 -10.15 5.06 -6.59
CA SER A 106 -9.54 3.75 -6.80
C SER A 106 -10.61 2.66 -6.94
N ASN A 107 -10.34 1.65 -7.78
CA ASN A 107 -11.15 0.44 -7.80
C ASN A 107 -10.60 -0.53 -6.74
N PHE A 108 -11.29 -0.60 -5.61
CA PHE A 108 -10.97 -1.51 -4.52
C PHE A 108 -12.28 -2.01 -3.92
N ASP A 109 -12.73 -3.14 -4.44
CA ASP A 109 -13.98 -3.78 -4.01
C ASP A 109 -13.74 -5.30 -3.93
N LEU A 110 -13.42 -5.77 -2.74
CA LEU A 110 -13.31 -7.20 -2.45
C LEU A 110 -14.72 -7.74 -2.17
N LYS A 111 -15.56 -7.88 -3.21
CA LYS A 111 -16.94 -8.38 -3.06
C LYS A 111 -16.99 -9.84 -2.70
N ASP A 112 -16.10 -10.60 -3.31
CA ASP A 112 -16.01 -12.04 -3.12
C ASP A 112 -14.67 -12.36 -2.49
N TYR A 113 -14.69 -12.89 -1.27
CA TYR A 113 -13.48 -13.27 -0.55
C TYR A 113 -12.94 -14.63 -1.02
N GLU A 114 -12.97 -14.89 -2.33
CA GLU A 114 -12.34 -16.07 -2.91
C GLU A 114 -10.82 -16.02 -2.76
N ASP A 115 -10.20 -17.15 -2.49
CA ASP A 115 -8.77 -17.24 -2.20
C ASP A 115 -7.87 -16.66 -3.30
N ASN A 116 -8.23 -16.85 -4.56
CA ASN A 116 -7.48 -16.27 -5.69
C ASN A 116 -7.58 -14.73 -5.74
N VAL A 117 -8.74 -14.17 -5.38
CA VAL A 117 -8.94 -12.71 -5.30
C VAL A 117 -8.15 -12.13 -4.14
N ILE A 118 -8.24 -12.75 -2.95
CA ILE A 118 -7.46 -12.34 -1.78
C ILE A 118 -5.97 -12.37 -2.10
N ALA A 119 -5.49 -13.49 -2.65
CA ALA A 119 -4.08 -13.70 -2.94
C ALA A 119 -3.53 -12.69 -3.96
N THR A 120 -4.24 -12.45 -5.07
CA THR A 120 -3.78 -11.49 -6.09
C THR A 120 -3.84 -10.06 -5.59
N THR A 121 -4.87 -9.69 -4.83
CA THR A 121 -4.98 -8.37 -4.19
C THR A 121 -3.83 -8.11 -3.21
N ALA A 122 -3.38 -9.12 -2.47
CA ALA A 122 -2.34 -8.97 -1.45
C ALA A 122 -1.02 -8.37 -1.96
N PHE A 123 -0.73 -8.50 -3.25
CA PHE A 123 0.45 -7.91 -3.90
C PHE A 123 0.08 -6.96 -5.06
N GLY A 124 -1.16 -6.41 -5.05
CA GLY A 124 -1.60 -5.35 -5.92
C GLY A 124 -1.86 -5.76 -7.37
N GLN A 125 -2.36 -6.97 -7.56
CA GLN A 125 -2.80 -7.49 -8.85
C GLN A 125 -4.32 -7.78 -8.81
N GLY A 126 -4.85 -8.36 -9.89
CA GLY A 126 -6.27 -8.61 -10.05
C GLY A 126 -7.03 -7.33 -10.45
N GLU A 127 -8.19 -7.08 -9.84
CA GLU A 127 -9.07 -5.96 -10.18
C GLU A 127 -8.75 -4.65 -9.40
N THR A 128 -7.76 -4.70 -8.51
CA THR A 128 -7.35 -3.52 -7.73
C THR A 128 -6.63 -2.51 -8.62
N LEU A 129 -7.22 -1.32 -8.75
CA LEU A 129 -6.64 -0.20 -9.51
C LEU A 129 -6.56 1.04 -8.61
N VAL A 130 -5.38 1.62 -8.52
CA VAL A 130 -5.08 2.74 -7.60
C VAL A 130 -4.32 3.82 -8.37
N THR A 131 -4.59 5.09 -8.08
CA THR A 131 -3.78 6.17 -8.67
C THR A 131 -2.42 6.27 -7.99
N PRO A 132 -1.36 6.71 -8.70
CA PRO A 132 -0.07 6.99 -8.08
C PRO A 132 -0.16 7.94 -6.88
N LEU A 133 -1.02 8.96 -6.96
CA LEU A 133 -1.27 9.88 -5.84
C LEU A 133 -1.76 9.13 -4.60
N GLN A 134 -2.70 8.20 -4.75
CA GLN A 134 -3.22 7.47 -3.60
C GLN A 134 -2.17 6.55 -2.98
N MET A 135 -1.31 5.91 -3.80
CA MET A 135 -0.18 5.15 -3.28
C MET A 135 0.82 6.06 -2.55
N ALA A 136 1.08 7.26 -3.07
CA ALA A 136 1.90 8.27 -2.38
C ALA A 136 1.28 8.70 -1.04
N MET A 137 -0.04 8.88 -0.96
CA MET A 137 -0.75 9.20 0.28
C MET A 137 -0.66 8.06 1.31
N ILE A 138 -0.74 6.80 0.87
CA ILE A 138 -0.55 5.63 1.71
C ILE A 138 0.88 5.62 2.28
N THR A 139 1.88 5.79 1.42
CA THR A 139 3.30 5.85 1.83
C THR A 139 3.55 7.02 2.79
N GLN A 140 2.98 8.20 2.49
CA GLN A 140 3.06 9.38 3.35
C GLN A 140 2.45 9.11 4.73
N SER A 141 1.31 8.42 4.82
CA SER A 141 0.69 8.12 6.12
C SER A 141 1.55 7.20 6.98
N ILE A 142 2.25 6.24 6.38
CA ILE A 142 3.22 5.38 7.08
C ILE A 142 4.38 6.22 7.60
N ALA A 143 4.96 7.10 6.75
CA ALA A 143 6.05 7.99 7.13
C ALA A 143 5.65 8.99 8.24
N ASN A 144 4.36 9.31 8.36
CA ASN A 144 3.78 10.26 9.30
C ASN A 144 3.00 9.57 10.44
N ASP A 145 3.56 8.49 10.98
CA ASP A 145 3.09 7.77 12.16
C ASP A 145 1.60 7.34 12.10
N GLY A 146 1.17 6.94 10.90
CA GLY A 146 -0.18 6.48 10.62
C GLY A 146 -1.21 7.58 10.33
N GLU A 147 -0.80 8.84 10.24
CA GLU A 147 -1.69 9.96 9.93
C GLU A 147 -1.61 10.32 8.44
N MET A 148 -2.69 10.08 7.67
CA MET A 148 -2.79 10.50 6.27
C MET A 148 -3.14 11.98 6.20
N LEU A 149 -2.35 12.75 5.45
CA LEU A 149 -2.54 14.17 5.23
C LEU A 149 -3.20 14.44 3.87
N LYS A 150 -3.97 15.51 3.81
CA LYS A 150 -4.58 16.00 2.59
C LYS A 150 -3.53 16.67 1.69
N PRO A 151 -3.30 16.18 0.46
CA PRO A 151 -2.43 16.86 -0.48
C PRO A 151 -3.07 18.16 -1.00
N TYR A 152 -2.25 19.17 -1.27
CA TYR A 152 -2.66 20.44 -1.87
C TYR A 152 -1.67 20.86 -2.97
N LEU A 153 -2.14 21.63 -3.97
CA LEU A 153 -1.33 21.98 -5.14
C LEU A 153 -0.61 23.32 -5.00
N PHE A 154 -1.11 24.24 -4.18
CA PHE A 154 -0.52 25.57 -4.08
C PHE A 154 -0.16 25.90 -2.65
N LYS A 155 1.06 26.40 -2.48
CA LYS A 155 1.59 26.80 -1.18
C LYS A 155 0.93 28.10 -0.69
N SER A 156 0.73 29.06 -1.59
CA SER A 156 0.07 30.32 -1.29
C SER A 156 -0.46 30.99 -2.56
N VAL A 157 -1.48 31.84 -2.37
CA VAL A 157 -1.98 32.76 -3.38
C VAL A 157 -1.62 34.17 -2.96
N VAL A 158 -0.99 34.93 -3.86
CA VAL A 158 -0.51 36.28 -3.62
C VAL A 158 -1.25 37.24 -4.56
N ASN A 159 -1.76 38.35 -4.05
CA ASN A 159 -2.41 39.37 -4.86
C ASN A 159 -1.39 40.26 -5.61
N GLY A 160 -1.88 41.12 -6.51
CA GLY A 160 -1.03 42.04 -7.29
C GLY A 160 -0.20 43.06 -6.48
N LYS A 161 -0.42 43.14 -5.15
CA LYS A 161 0.35 43.99 -4.22
C LYS A 161 1.38 43.19 -3.41
N GLY A 162 1.60 41.90 -3.74
CA GLY A 162 2.53 41.02 -3.03
C GLY A 162 2.02 40.51 -1.68
N LYS A 163 0.76 40.74 -1.32
CA LYS A 163 0.17 40.24 -0.07
C LYS A 163 -0.40 38.84 -0.27
N THR A 164 -0.03 37.88 0.59
CA THR A 164 -0.65 36.56 0.64
C THR A 164 -2.11 36.70 1.04
N THR A 165 -3.00 36.14 0.21
CA THR A 165 -4.45 36.14 0.42
C THR A 165 -4.99 34.77 0.82
N GLN A 166 -4.24 33.70 0.51
CA GLN A 166 -4.56 32.33 0.89
C GLN A 166 -3.27 31.54 1.07
N GLU A 167 -3.24 30.67 2.06
CA GLU A 167 -2.14 29.72 2.29
C GLU A 167 -2.66 28.28 2.24
N GLY A 168 -1.88 27.39 1.61
CA GLY A 168 -2.07 25.97 1.73
C GLY A 168 -1.80 25.53 3.17
N LYS A 169 -2.68 24.72 3.71
CA LYS A 169 -2.57 24.21 5.07
C LYS A 169 -2.46 22.70 5.07
N THR A 170 -1.61 22.18 5.94
CA THR A 170 -1.57 20.76 6.24
C THR A 170 -2.84 20.39 7.02
N GLU A 171 -3.65 19.53 6.44
CA GLU A 171 -4.88 19.03 7.03
C GLU A 171 -4.81 17.50 7.14
N LYS A 172 -5.22 16.96 8.29
CA LYS A 172 -5.37 15.51 8.47
C LYS A 172 -6.63 15.02 7.76
N LEU A 173 -6.52 13.93 7.02
CA LEU A 173 -7.67 13.24 6.42
C LEU A 173 -8.20 12.15 7.34
N VAL A 174 -7.32 11.22 7.73
CA VAL A 174 -7.69 10.04 8.52
C VAL A 174 -6.47 9.46 9.23
N LYS A 175 -6.68 8.83 10.36
CA LYS A 175 -5.71 7.93 10.98
C LYS A 175 -5.83 6.55 10.33
N THR A 176 -4.76 6.06 9.70
CA THR A 176 -4.73 4.81 8.95
C THR A 176 -4.28 3.62 9.79
N MET A 177 -3.43 3.86 10.78
CA MET A 177 -2.86 2.85 11.70
C MET A 177 -2.31 3.51 12.96
N GLU A 178 -1.93 2.69 13.95
CA GLU A 178 -1.22 3.17 15.13
C GLU A 178 0.26 3.46 14.81
N PRO A 179 0.92 4.38 15.57
CA PRO A 179 2.33 4.75 15.34
C PRO A 179 3.29 3.55 15.37
N ASP A 180 3.09 2.60 16.29
CA ASP A 180 3.94 1.41 16.41
C ASP A 180 3.86 0.54 15.14
N THR A 181 2.65 0.39 14.58
CA THR A 181 2.46 -0.32 13.28
C THR A 181 3.18 0.41 12.14
N ALA A 182 3.08 1.74 12.11
CA ALA A 182 3.76 2.55 11.10
C ALA A 182 5.30 2.43 11.23
N GLU A 183 5.85 2.41 12.44
CA GLU A 183 7.29 2.28 12.67
C GLU A 183 7.81 0.92 12.19
N GLU A 184 7.12 -0.18 12.51
CA GLU A 184 7.52 -1.52 12.03
C GLU A 184 7.53 -1.60 10.50
N ILE A 185 6.55 -0.98 9.83
CA ILE A 185 6.52 -0.93 8.36
C ILE A 185 7.64 -0.03 7.82
N LYS A 186 7.92 1.12 8.44
CA LYS A 186 9.04 1.99 8.06
C LYS A 186 10.38 1.25 8.13
N ASP A 187 10.58 0.42 9.13
CA ASP A 187 11.82 -0.34 9.30
C ASP A 187 12.05 -1.36 8.19
N VAL A 188 11.00 -2.06 7.76
CA VAL A 188 11.16 -2.98 6.61
C VAL A 188 11.29 -2.23 5.28
N MET A 189 10.69 -1.04 5.14
CA MET A 189 10.89 -0.17 3.97
C MET A 189 12.35 0.32 3.88
N LYS A 190 12.95 0.75 4.99
CA LYS A 190 14.38 1.12 5.07
C LYS A 190 15.26 -0.06 4.68
N ALA A 191 15.01 -1.23 5.25
CA ALA A 191 15.75 -2.45 4.92
C ALA A 191 15.67 -2.82 3.42
N ALA A 192 14.49 -2.64 2.80
CA ALA A 192 14.33 -2.86 1.38
C ALA A 192 15.15 -1.85 0.55
N ALA A 193 15.10 -0.56 0.91
CA ALA A 193 15.88 0.48 0.24
C ALA A 193 17.39 0.19 0.30
N GLU A 194 17.90 -0.19 1.47
CA GLU A 194 19.30 -0.59 1.67
C GLU A 194 19.67 -1.81 0.80
N SER A 195 18.79 -2.82 0.72
CA SER A 195 19.07 -4.03 -0.06
C SER A 195 19.13 -3.80 -1.57
N TYR A 196 18.48 -2.74 -2.08
CA TYR A 196 18.51 -2.32 -3.47
C TYR A 196 19.50 -1.19 -3.75
N ASP A 197 20.36 -0.84 -2.79
CA ASP A 197 21.32 0.26 -2.87
C ASP A 197 20.67 1.64 -3.17
N LEU A 198 19.49 1.83 -2.61
CA LEU A 198 18.71 3.08 -2.75
C LEU A 198 18.84 4.00 -1.53
N SER A 199 19.81 3.74 -0.65
CA SER A 199 19.99 4.49 0.61
C SER A 199 20.47 5.93 0.41
N GLU A 200 20.90 6.31 -0.79
CA GLU A 200 21.39 7.65 -1.14
C GLU A 200 20.36 8.50 -1.94
N VAL A 201 19.09 8.04 -2.08
CA VAL A 201 18.05 8.75 -2.84
C VAL A 201 17.15 9.59 -1.94
#